data_602fc0dc4e71e5d507c92689da807cde
#
_entry.id   602fc0dc4e71e5d507c92689da807cde
#
_cell.length_a   1.000
_cell.length_b   1.000
_cell.length_c   1.000
_cell.angle_alpha   90.00
_cell.angle_beta   90.00
_cell.angle_gamma   90.00
#
_symmetry.space_group_name_H-M   'P 1'
#
loop_
_entity.id
_entity.type
_entity.pdbx_description
1 polymer ?
#
loop_
_entity_poly.entity_id
_entity_poly.type
_entity_poly.pdbx_seq_one_letter_code
_entity_poly.pdbx_strand_id
1 'polypeptide(L)'
;MSQTFGAWRATYIPGSWVVLTGPSSLVVMQPAAPRHSGLVSSIWRHVAEAKDPESLVETLSIIGLAKMPSLGAFFWVDGEMYSLARGQIVVKDASTGEIVNHGDGLLTWSEKKLNPATIVVEMEQAGQGLSMPLLLGVAQASKLIIDATGNVEPFIVPQTDEVHRPRVLGDDAL
;
A
#
# COMPACT_ATOMS: atom_id res chain seq x y z
N MET A 1 -23.05 -4.33 -4.27
CA MET A 1 -22.20 -4.83 -3.16
C MET A 1 -21.30 -3.71 -2.69
N SER A 2 -21.36 -3.38 -1.43
CA SER A 2 -20.41 -2.45 -0.83
C SER A 2 -19.04 -3.13 -0.77
N GLN A 3 -18.03 -2.52 -1.38
CA GLN A 3 -16.65 -2.95 -1.16
C GLN A 3 -16.29 -2.71 0.30
N THR A 4 -15.82 -3.75 0.96
CA THR A 4 -15.33 -3.62 2.34
C THR A 4 -13.97 -2.96 2.29
N PHE A 5 -13.90 -1.73 2.75
CA PHE A 5 -12.63 -1.03 2.90
C PHE A 5 -11.94 -1.46 4.19
N GLY A 6 -10.64 -1.59 4.15
CA GLY A 6 -9.87 -1.80 5.36
C GLY A 6 -10.03 -0.61 6.32
N ALA A 7 -10.24 -0.91 7.59
CA ALA A 7 -10.34 0.12 8.63
C ALA A 7 -8.93 0.60 9.02
N TRP A 8 -8.30 1.36 8.14
CA TRP A 8 -6.93 1.84 8.30
C TRP A 8 -6.74 3.20 7.66
N ARG A 9 -5.72 3.90 8.12
CA ARG A 9 -5.27 5.18 7.55
C ARG A 9 -3.78 5.12 7.34
N ALA A 10 -3.32 5.60 6.20
CA ALA A 10 -1.90 5.68 5.89
C ALA A 10 -1.45 7.13 5.75
N THR A 11 -0.26 7.39 6.24
CA THR A 11 0.48 8.62 5.94
C THR A 11 1.86 8.24 5.43
N TYR A 12 2.44 9.07 4.57
CA TYR A 12 3.73 8.77 3.98
C TYR A 12 4.64 9.99 3.97
N ILE A 13 5.93 9.73 4.00
CA ILE A 13 6.98 10.72 3.76
C ILE A 13 7.50 10.47 2.35
N PRO A 14 7.59 11.51 1.48
CA PRO A 14 8.06 11.33 0.12
C PRO A 14 9.42 10.63 0.03
N GLY A 15 9.61 9.87 -1.04
CA GLY A 15 10.84 9.13 -1.32
C GLY A 15 10.80 8.52 -2.70
N SER A 16 11.52 7.41 -2.88
CA SER A 16 11.66 6.76 -4.18
C SER A 16 10.89 5.46 -4.35
N TRP A 17 10.43 4.86 -3.26
CA TRP A 17 9.68 3.61 -3.33
C TRP A 17 8.24 3.84 -3.76
N VAL A 18 7.72 2.95 -4.59
CA VAL A 18 6.34 3.03 -5.09
C VAL A 18 5.40 2.45 -4.05
N VAL A 19 4.36 3.19 -3.72
CA VAL A 19 3.27 2.78 -2.82
C VAL A 19 1.98 2.71 -3.60
N LEU A 20 1.31 1.58 -3.53
CA LEU A 20 0.07 1.28 -4.22
C LEU A 20 -0.98 0.97 -3.16
N THR A 21 -1.95 1.85 -2.99
CA THR A 21 -2.97 1.74 -1.95
C THR A 21 -4.34 1.51 -2.55
N GLY A 22 -4.96 0.41 -2.18
CA GLY A 22 -6.32 0.05 -2.58
C GLY A 22 -7.27 -0.07 -1.40
N PRO A 23 -8.51 -0.56 -1.64
CA PRO A 23 -9.53 -0.66 -0.60
C PRO A 23 -9.19 -1.60 0.55
N SER A 24 -8.52 -2.72 0.28
CA SER A 24 -8.25 -3.76 1.27
C SER A 24 -6.80 -4.24 1.28
N SER A 25 -5.95 -3.64 0.46
CA SER A 25 -4.53 -4.00 0.39
C SER A 25 -3.67 -2.79 0.07
N LEU A 26 -2.41 -2.88 0.45
CA LEU A 26 -1.40 -1.87 0.19
C LEU A 26 -0.11 -2.60 -0.17
N VAL A 27 0.53 -2.19 -1.25
CA VAL A 27 1.81 -2.76 -1.69
C VAL A 27 2.85 -1.65 -1.77
N VAL A 28 4.02 -1.93 -1.23
CA VAL A 28 5.19 -1.05 -1.30
C VAL A 28 6.28 -1.79 -2.04
N MET A 29 6.89 -1.19 -3.03
CA MET A 29 7.94 -1.85 -3.80
C MET A 29 9.10 -0.91 -4.10
N GLN A 30 10.27 -1.50 -4.17
CA GLN A 30 11.51 -0.82 -4.54
C GLN A 30 11.35 -0.11 -5.88
N PRO A 31 12.02 1.03 -6.08
CA PRO A 31 11.97 1.76 -7.34
C PRO A 31 12.26 0.84 -8.52
N ALA A 32 11.35 0.84 -9.48
CA ALA A 32 11.48 0.01 -10.68
C ALA A 32 11.97 0.87 -11.85
N ALA A 33 12.83 0.27 -12.67
CA ALA A 33 13.20 0.90 -13.95
C ALA A 33 11.94 1.01 -14.84
N PRO A 34 11.89 1.98 -15.78
CA PRO A 34 10.73 2.16 -16.67
C PRO A 34 10.31 0.89 -17.41
N ARG A 35 11.25 -0.01 -17.70
CA ARG A 35 10.95 -1.32 -18.30
C ARG A 35 10.07 -2.23 -17.46
N HIS A 36 9.92 -1.94 -16.17
CA HIS A 36 9.06 -2.71 -15.25
C HIS A 36 7.69 -2.09 -15.02
N SER A 37 7.29 -1.11 -15.83
CA SER A 37 5.99 -0.45 -15.71
C SER A 37 4.82 -1.42 -15.82
N GLY A 38 4.96 -2.49 -16.61
CA GLY A 38 3.95 -3.54 -16.73
C GLY A 38 3.69 -4.28 -15.41
N LEU A 39 4.74 -4.51 -14.62
CA LEU A 39 4.61 -5.11 -13.30
C LEU A 39 3.84 -4.20 -12.35
N VAL A 40 4.20 -2.93 -12.30
CA VAL A 40 3.52 -1.93 -11.46
C VAL A 40 2.04 -1.86 -11.83
N SER A 41 1.72 -1.84 -13.13
CA SER A 41 0.35 -1.81 -13.61
C SER A 41 -0.45 -3.06 -13.22
N SER A 42 0.18 -4.23 -13.27
CA SER A 42 -0.46 -5.49 -12.88
C SER A 42 -0.77 -5.52 -11.38
N ILE A 43 0.18 -5.11 -10.56
CA ILE A 43 -0.02 -5.02 -9.10
C ILE A 43 -1.10 -3.98 -8.79
N TRP A 44 -1.06 -2.82 -9.43
CA TRP A 44 -2.07 -1.78 -9.24
C TRP A 44 -3.48 -2.29 -9.53
N ARG A 45 -3.66 -3.05 -10.61
CA ARG A 45 -4.96 -3.63 -10.95
C ARG A 45 -5.49 -4.52 -9.82
N HIS A 46 -4.65 -5.39 -9.25
CA HIS A 46 -5.04 -6.25 -8.14
C HIS A 46 -5.44 -5.45 -6.91
N VAL A 47 -4.66 -4.44 -6.56
CA VAL A 47 -4.88 -3.58 -5.40
C VAL A 47 -6.16 -2.75 -5.58
N ALA A 48 -6.35 -2.16 -6.76
CA ALA A 48 -7.50 -1.31 -7.06
C ALA A 48 -8.82 -2.09 -7.14
N GLU A 49 -8.78 -3.30 -7.69
CA GLU A 49 -9.95 -4.17 -7.80
C GLU A 49 -10.27 -4.93 -6.50
N ALA A 50 -9.48 -4.74 -5.46
CA ALA A 50 -9.65 -5.41 -4.16
C ALA A 50 -9.76 -6.94 -4.29
N LYS A 51 -8.92 -7.53 -5.14
CA LYS A 51 -8.85 -8.98 -5.31
C LYS A 51 -8.29 -9.64 -4.04
N ASP A 52 -8.53 -10.94 -3.91
CA ASP A 52 -8.05 -11.72 -2.78
C ASP A 52 -6.50 -11.74 -2.71
N PRO A 53 -5.94 -11.98 -1.50
CA PRO A 53 -4.48 -12.02 -1.32
C PRO A 53 -3.80 -13.10 -2.15
N GLU A 54 -4.45 -14.24 -2.36
CA GLU A 54 -3.92 -15.35 -3.15
C GLU A 54 -3.64 -14.92 -4.59
N SER A 55 -4.54 -14.16 -5.19
CA SER A 55 -4.36 -13.61 -6.54
C SER A 55 -3.17 -12.67 -6.64
N LEU A 56 -2.91 -11.87 -5.59
CA LEU A 56 -1.73 -11.00 -5.55
C LEU A 56 -0.45 -11.81 -5.47
N VAL A 57 -0.40 -12.80 -4.58
CA VAL A 57 0.76 -13.70 -4.43
C VAL A 57 1.03 -14.45 -5.73
N GLU A 58 -0.02 -14.93 -6.40
CA GLU A 58 0.09 -15.59 -7.70
C GLU A 58 0.71 -14.63 -8.74
N THR A 59 0.24 -13.40 -8.82
CA THR A 59 0.80 -12.39 -9.72
C THR A 59 2.28 -12.14 -9.44
N LEU A 60 2.65 -12.00 -8.18
CA LEU A 60 4.05 -11.83 -7.77
C LEU A 60 4.90 -13.05 -8.14
N SER A 61 4.36 -14.24 -8.02
CA SER A 61 5.06 -15.49 -8.32
C SER A 61 5.40 -15.66 -9.79
N ILE A 62 4.59 -15.11 -10.70
CA ILE A 62 4.84 -15.16 -12.15
C ILE A 62 6.13 -14.43 -12.53
N ILE A 63 6.51 -13.42 -11.77
CA ILE A 63 7.72 -12.63 -12.03
C ILE A 63 8.99 -13.46 -11.81
N GLY A 64 8.92 -14.47 -10.95
CA GLY A 64 10.06 -15.27 -10.53
C GLY A 64 10.85 -14.62 -9.38
N LEU A 65 11.22 -15.41 -8.40
CA LEU A 65 11.88 -14.94 -7.19
C LEU A 65 13.19 -14.18 -7.46
N ALA A 66 13.96 -14.62 -8.46
CA ALA A 66 15.24 -13.99 -8.77
C ALA A 66 15.11 -12.56 -9.31
N LYS A 67 13.96 -12.23 -9.90
CA LYS A 67 13.70 -10.91 -10.50
C LYS A 67 12.79 -10.03 -9.67
N MET A 68 12.27 -10.59 -8.57
CA MET A 68 11.34 -9.87 -7.70
C MET A 68 12.08 -8.79 -6.92
N PRO A 69 11.62 -7.54 -6.97
CA PRO A 69 12.24 -6.47 -6.18
C PRO A 69 11.96 -6.65 -4.68
N SER A 70 12.63 -5.85 -3.86
CA SER A 70 12.25 -5.71 -2.47
C SER A 70 10.83 -5.13 -2.41
N LEU A 71 9.97 -5.74 -1.62
CA LEU A 71 8.58 -5.32 -1.51
C LEU A 71 7.97 -5.65 -0.15
N GLY A 72 6.95 -4.92 0.20
CA GLY A 72 6.06 -5.23 1.31
C GLY A 72 4.63 -5.21 0.83
N ALA A 73 3.80 -6.07 1.38
CA ALA A 73 2.37 -6.08 1.09
C ALA A 73 1.60 -6.24 2.39
N PHE A 74 0.47 -5.57 2.46
CA PHE A 74 -0.42 -5.58 3.63
C PHE A 74 -1.83 -5.84 3.15
N PHE A 75 -2.49 -6.82 3.77
CA PHE A 75 -3.86 -7.21 3.41
C PHE A 75 -4.74 -7.23 4.64
N TRP A 76 -6.02 -6.90 4.45
CA TRP A 76 -7.06 -7.10 5.44
C TRP A 76 -7.99 -8.21 4.97
N VAL A 77 -8.04 -9.28 5.74
CA VAL A 77 -8.90 -10.43 5.49
C VAL A 77 -9.69 -10.70 6.76
N ASP A 78 -11.01 -10.59 6.69
CA ASP A 78 -11.91 -10.82 7.82
C ASP A 78 -11.55 -10.03 9.08
N GLY A 79 -11.13 -8.76 8.90
CA GLY A 79 -10.74 -7.89 10.01
C GLY A 79 -9.34 -8.13 10.56
N GLU A 80 -8.60 -9.05 9.98
CA GLU A 80 -7.22 -9.36 10.38
C GLU A 80 -6.23 -8.78 9.36
N MET A 81 -5.10 -8.30 9.86
CA MET A 81 -4.04 -7.73 9.05
C MET A 81 -2.91 -8.71 8.86
N TYR A 82 -2.52 -8.91 7.60
CA TYR A 82 -1.37 -9.73 7.21
C TYR A 82 -0.31 -8.87 6.57
N SER A 83 0.94 -9.17 6.86
CA SER A 83 2.12 -8.51 6.29
C SER A 83 2.99 -9.51 5.56
N LEU A 84 3.38 -9.15 4.35
CA LEU A 84 4.34 -9.90 3.55
C LEU A 84 5.54 -8.99 3.30
N ALA A 85 6.74 -9.47 3.62
CA ALA A 85 7.95 -8.67 3.48
C ALA A 85 9.05 -9.44 2.74
N ARG A 86 9.68 -8.79 1.79
CA ARG A 86 10.79 -9.32 1.00
C ARG A 86 11.87 -8.27 0.81
N GLY A 87 13.13 -8.65 1.04
CA GLY A 87 14.28 -7.79 0.82
C GLY A 87 14.42 -6.68 1.85
N GLN A 88 14.80 -5.51 1.41
CA GLN A 88 15.18 -4.39 2.27
C GLN A 88 13.98 -3.61 2.82
N ILE A 89 13.04 -4.28 3.41
CA ILE A 89 11.89 -3.65 4.04
C ILE A 89 11.79 -4.08 5.49
N VAL A 90 11.50 -3.13 6.37
CA VAL A 90 11.35 -3.34 7.80
C VAL A 90 10.00 -2.80 8.24
N VAL A 91 9.25 -3.63 8.95
CA VAL A 91 7.94 -3.27 9.53
C VAL A 91 8.09 -3.25 11.04
N LYS A 92 7.77 -2.12 11.66
CA LYS A 92 7.89 -1.93 13.10
C LYS A 92 6.54 -1.57 13.73
N ASP A 93 6.35 -1.99 14.97
CA ASP A 93 5.29 -1.44 15.80
C ASP A 93 5.64 0.01 16.19
N ALA A 94 4.75 0.95 15.91
CA ALA A 94 5.00 2.37 16.16
C ALA A 94 5.11 2.70 17.65
N SER A 95 4.44 1.95 18.53
CA SER A 95 4.41 2.21 19.96
C SER A 95 5.65 1.69 20.68
N THR A 96 6.19 0.56 20.25
CA THR A 96 7.32 -0.12 20.89
C THR A 96 8.64 0.02 20.14
N GLY A 97 8.58 0.32 18.84
CA GLY A 97 9.75 0.29 17.95
C GLY A 97 10.24 -1.10 17.61
N GLU A 98 9.52 -2.13 18.02
CA GLU A 98 9.87 -3.53 17.79
C GLU A 98 9.64 -3.92 16.34
N ILE A 99 10.57 -4.68 15.75
CA ILE A 99 10.41 -5.20 14.40
C ILE A 99 9.39 -6.33 14.44
N VAL A 100 8.28 -6.17 13.72
CA VAL A 100 7.21 -7.17 13.64
C VAL A 100 7.26 -7.99 12.35
N ASN A 101 7.94 -7.48 11.33
CA ASN A 101 8.23 -8.24 10.11
C ASN A 101 9.41 -7.60 9.36
N HIS A 102 10.15 -8.40 8.62
CA HIS A 102 11.21 -7.93 7.72
C HIS A 102 11.49 -8.97 6.65
N GLY A 103 12.12 -8.55 5.55
CA GLY A 103 12.45 -9.44 4.44
C GLY A 103 13.94 -9.76 4.30
N ASP A 104 14.79 -9.24 5.19
CA ASP A 104 16.24 -9.37 5.07
C ASP A 104 16.69 -10.82 5.27
N GLY A 105 17.62 -11.26 4.42
CA GLY A 105 18.21 -12.59 4.49
C GLY A 105 17.32 -13.75 4.03
N LEU A 106 16.13 -13.46 3.47
CA LEU A 106 15.20 -14.50 3.03
C LEU A 106 15.27 -14.71 1.52
N LEU A 107 15.15 -15.98 1.11
CA LEU A 107 15.11 -16.34 -0.31
C LEU A 107 13.75 -16.00 -0.95
N THR A 108 12.69 -16.09 -0.18
CA THR A 108 11.33 -15.82 -0.64
C THR A 108 10.81 -14.53 0.01
N TRP A 109 9.92 -14.66 0.94
CA TRP A 109 9.34 -13.57 1.73
C TRP A 109 8.96 -14.07 3.12
N SER A 110 8.76 -13.13 4.04
CA SER A 110 8.21 -13.41 5.36
C SER A 110 6.74 -13.03 5.39
N GLU A 111 5.89 -13.95 5.77
CA GLU A 111 4.48 -13.70 6.01
C GLU A 111 4.19 -13.70 7.50
N LYS A 112 3.56 -12.64 8.00
CA LYS A 112 3.17 -12.50 9.39
C LYS A 112 1.74 -11.99 9.50
N LYS A 113 0.99 -12.59 10.40
CA LYS A 113 -0.27 -12.03 10.86
C LYS A 113 0.05 -10.99 11.94
N LEU A 114 -0.41 -9.77 11.75
CA LEU A 114 -0.18 -8.68 12.69
C LEU A 114 -1.43 -8.43 13.52
N ASN A 115 -1.23 -8.08 14.79
CA ASN A 115 -2.32 -7.53 15.57
C ASN A 115 -2.62 -6.11 15.07
N PRO A 116 -3.90 -5.70 14.97
CA PRO A 116 -4.23 -4.35 14.58
C PRO A 116 -3.51 -3.33 15.47
N ALA A 117 -2.68 -2.51 14.85
CA ALA A 117 -1.83 -1.56 15.54
C ALA A 117 -1.46 -0.44 14.58
N THR A 118 -0.74 0.56 15.08
CA THR A 118 -0.05 1.51 14.22
C THR A 118 1.31 0.94 13.88
N ILE A 119 1.60 0.78 12.62
CA ILE A 119 2.87 0.25 12.14
C ILE A 119 3.63 1.28 11.32
N VAL A 120 4.94 1.18 11.35
CA VAL A 120 5.86 1.99 10.55
C VAL A 120 6.55 1.07 9.56
N VAL A 121 6.46 1.40 8.28
CA VAL A 121 7.16 0.68 7.21
C VAL A 121 8.33 1.52 6.77
N GLU A 122 9.54 1.02 6.99
CA GLU A 122 10.78 1.68 6.58
C GLU A 122 11.34 1.01 5.33
N MET A 123 11.51 1.78 4.27
CA MET A 123 12.00 1.31 2.98
C MET A 123 13.40 1.81 2.69
N GLU A 124 13.65 3.08 3.00
CA GLU A 124 14.94 3.73 2.80
C GLU A 124 15.13 4.77 3.91
N GLN A 125 16.27 5.44 3.93
CA GLN A 125 16.48 6.54 4.86
C GLN A 125 15.39 7.60 4.63
N ALA A 126 14.65 7.92 5.69
CA ALA A 126 13.55 8.87 5.60
C ALA A 126 14.02 10.22 5.09
N GLY A 127 13.37 10.71 4.04
CA GLY A 127 13.58 12.04 3.53
C GLY A 127 13.07 13.09 4.51
N GLN A 128 13.56 14.30 4.37
CA GLN A 128 13.03 15.45 5.09
C GLN A 128 11.84 16.02 4.32
N GLY A 129 10.68 15.46 4.56
CA GLY A 129 9.48 15.87 3.88
C GLY A 129 8.29 15.95 4.83
N LEU A 130 7.25 16.63 4.35
CA LEU A 130 5.99 16.67 5.05
C LEU A 130 5.32 15.29 5.01
N SER A 131 4.84 14.83 6.14
CA SER A 131 4.00 13.63 6.19
C SER A 131 2.64 13.94 5.57
N MET A 132 2.24 13.17 4.57
CA MET A 132 1.01 13.40 3.80
C MET A 132 0.06 12.21 3.91
N PRO A 133 -1.26 12.44 3.97
CA PRO A 133 -2.22 11.34 3.98
C PRO A 133 -2.28 10.64 2.61
N LEU A 134 -2.49 9.33 2.64
CA LEU A 134 -2.67 8.52 1.46
C LEU A 134 -3.88 7.60 1.67
N LEU A 135 -4.93 7.78 0.87
CA LEU A 135 -6.14 6.96 0.96
C LEU A 135 -6.14 5.86 -0.11
N LEU A 136 -6.26 6.25 -1.36
CA LEU A 136 -6.26 5.37 -2.51
C LEU A 136 -5.37 5.96 -3.59
N GLY A 137 -4.65 5.12 -4.28
CA GLY A 137 -3.84 5.58 -5.40
C GLY A 137 -2.39 5.15 -5.32
N VAL A 138 -1.56 5.87 -6.05
CA VAL A 138 -0.13 5.59 -6.18
C VAL A 138 0.67 6.79 -5.70
N ALA A 139 1.68 6.54 -4.87
CA ALA A 139 2.59 7.58 -4.38
C ALA A 139 4.03 7.06 -4.40
N GLN A 140 4.97 7.96 -4.17
CA GLN A 140 6.37 7.62 -3.95
C GLN A 140 6.77 8.02 -2.54
N ALA A 141 7.32 7.09 -1.79
CA ALA A 141 7.59 7.26 -0.36
C ALA A 141 8.95 6.70 0.06
N SER A 142 9.47 7.24 1.13
CA SER A 142 10.63 6.70 1.86
C SER A 142 10.20 5.95 3.12
N LYS A 143 9.07 6.34 3.68
CA LYS A 143 8.52 5.80 4.93
C LYS A 143 7.00 5.87 4.87
N LEU A 144 6.35 4.90 5.47
CA LEU A 144 4.91 4.81 5.52
C LEU A 144 4.49 4.51 6.96
N ILE A 145 3.42 5.16 7.41
CA ILE A 145 2.80 4.89 8.71
C ILE A 145 1.37 4.44 8.44
N ILE A 146 1.02 3.26 8.93
CA ILE A 146 -0.33 2.69 8.77
C ILE A 146 -0.96 2.57 10.15
N ASP A 147 -2.05 3.30 10.37
CA ASP A 147 -2.86 3.18 11.57
C ASP A 147 -4.02 2.21 11.29
N ALA A 148 -3.93 1.03 11.87
CA ALA A 148 -4.93 -0.03 11.77
C ALA A 148 -5.57 -0.35 13.12
N THR A 149 -5.57 0.60 14.05
CA THR A 149 -6.09 0.40 15.42
C THR A 149 -7.61 0.24 15.47
N GLY A 150 -8.32 0.49 14.39
CA GLY A 150 -9.79 0.47 14.36
C GLY A 150 -10.45 1.75 14.88
N ASN A 151 -9.66 2.73 15.34
CA ASN A 151 -10.15 4.03 15.79
C ASN A 151 -10.34 5.03 14.65
N VAL A 152 -10.10 4.62 13.43
CA VAL A 152 -10.26 5.44 12.24
C VAL A 152 -11.55 5.08 11.54
N GLU A 153 -12.30 6.09 11.11
CA GLU A 153 -13.51 5.85 10.34
C GLU A 153 -13.15 5.25 8.97
N PRO A 154 -13.93 4.25 8.51
CA PRO A 154 -13.74 3.70 7.17
C PRO A 154 -13.87 4.81 6.12
N PHE A 155 -13.02 4.75 5.10
CA PHE A 155 -13.13 5.66 3.99
C PHE A 155 -14.33 5.27 3.13
N ILE A 156 -15.24 6.22 2.94
CA ILE A 156 -16.42 6.05 2.08
C ILE A 156 -16.16 6.78 0.78
N VAL A 157 -16.13 6.03 -0.32
CA VAL A 157 -16.03 6.65 -1.66
C VAL A 157 -17.37 7.27 -1.99
N PRO A 158 -17.43 8.58 -2.31
CA PRO A 158 -18.68 9.21 -2.74
C PRO A 158 -19.27 8.50 -3.96
N GLN A 159 -20.58 8.39 -4.00
CA GLN A 159 -21.27 7.88 -5.17
C GLN A 159 -21.06 8.85 -6.34
N THR A 160 -20.93 8.29 -7.55
CA THR A 160 -20.60 9.09 -8.74
C THR A 160 -21.66 10.12 -9.11
N ASP A 161 -22.89 9.89 -8.75
CA ASP A 161 -24.01 10.82 -8.99
C ASP A 161 -23.94 12.10 -8.13
N GLU A 162 -23.17 12.07 -7.07
CA GLU A 162 -22.95 13.22 -6.18
C GLU A 162 -21.73 14.04 -6.54
N VAL A 163 -20.96 13.59 -7.49
CA VAL A 163 -19.75 14.28 -7.92
C VAL A 163 -20.17 15.43 -8.85
N HIS A 164 -20.07 16.65 -8.33
CA HIS A 164 -20.23 17.85 -9.13
C HIS A 164 -19.11 17.91 -10.18
N ARG A 165 -19.50 17.80 -11.44
CA ARG A 165 -18.57 18.09 -12.52
C ARG A 165 -18.26 19.58 -12.51
N PRO A 166 -16.99 20.00 -12.43
CA PRO A 166 -16.65 21.39 -12.54
C PRO A 166 -17.15 21.90 -13.90
N ARG A 167 -17.84 23.04 -13.87
CA ARG A 167 -18.24 23.71 -15.11
C ARG A 167 -17.00 24.08 -15.92
N VAL A 168 -17.03 23.75 -17.19
CA VAL A 168 -16.00 24.20 -18.11
C VAL A 168 -16.23 25.70 -18.33
N LEU A 169 -15.28 26.52 -17.92
CA LEU A 169 -15.39 27.99 -17.99
C LEU A 169 -15.65 28.57 -19.40
N GLY A 170 -15.41 27.76 -20.45
CA GLY A 170 -15.66 28.18 -21.82
C GLY A 170 -17.13 28.21 -22.24
N ASP A 171 -17.99 27.46 -21.57
CA ASP A 171 -19.40 27.32 -21.94
C ASP A 171 -20.28 28.48 -21.41
N ASP A 172 -19.82 29.18 -20.40
CA ASP A 172 -20.53 30.28 -19.79
C ASP A 172 -20.06 31.68 -20.26
N ALA A 173 -19.03 31.74 -21.11
CA ALA A 173 -18.45 33.00 -21.61
C ALA A 173 -19.17 33.56 -22.83
N LEU A 174 -20.19 32.87 -23.27
CA LEU A 174 -21.01 33.26 -24.40
C LEU A 174 -22.46 33.52 -23.92
#